data_0597904c9dcd1f3a336a22c721d2db62
#
_entry.id   0597904c9dcd1f3a336a22c721d2db62
#
_cell.length_a   1.000
_cell.length_b   1.000
_cell.length_c   1.000
_cell.angle_alpha   90.00
_cell.angle_beta   90.00
_cell.angle_gamma   90.00
#
_symmetry.space_group_name_H-M   'P 1'
#
loop_
_entity.id
_entity.type
_entity.pdbx_description
1 polymer ?
#
loop_
_entity_poly.entity_id
_entity_poly.type
_entity_poly.pdbx_seq_one_letter_code
_entity_poly.pdbx_strand_id
1 'polypeptide(L)'
;CGIISTIGYFLPLPDDKKVLMLVFPPALGTLVYSCITGGNSITYLTNYVLLAMATSYFIESVIIWFAVPFTVISIVFMIFSPETIAGNDYSWAGVVSRVLLFAVTGVLLYLATKRGANVVKKTEKALEQVRQNASVANEISENLNTTIQKSMSSIHQLAEGSSSVRTEATQMGQVVEDTAKSTVTVMDKINAATVSYTHLRAHETGRNL
;
A
#
# COMPACT_ATOMS: atom_id res chain seq x y z
N CYS A 1 31.99 4.39 -30.73
CA CYS A 1 30.79 3.77 -30.18
C CYS A 1 30.42 4.39 -28.82
N GLY A 2 31.37 4.56 -27.86
CA GLY A 2 31.08 5.11 -26.52
C GLY A 2 30.45 6.53 -26.54
N ILE A 3 30.94 7.40 -27.42
CA ILE A 3 30.40 8.77 -27.54
C ILE A 3 28.93 8.75 -27.97
N ILE A 4 28.54 7.91 -28.91
CA ILE A 4 27.15 7.76 -29.39
C ILE A 4 26.25 7.26 -28.27
N SER A 5 26.69 6.27 -27.52
CA SER A 5 25.95 5.74 -26.37
C SER A 5 25.78 6.77 -25.27
N THR A 6 26.82 7.58 -24.98
CA THR A 6 26.75 8.65 -24.00
C THR A 6 25.78 9.76 -24.41
N ILE A 7 25.85 10.19 -25.68
CA ILE A 7 24.90 11.20 -26.23
C ILE A 7 23.46 10.67 -26.18
N GLY A 8 23.26 9.40 -26.56
CA GLY A 8 21.93 8.76 -26.52
C GLY A 8 21.29 8.73 -25.12
N TYR A 9 22.10 8.62 -24.06
CA TYR A 9 21.62 8.63 -22.69
C TYR A 9 21.03 10.00 -22.26
N PHE A 10 21.64 11.09 -22.73
CA PHE A 10 21.20 12.46 -22.38
C PHE A 10 20.07 13.00 -23.27
N LEU A 11 19.70 12.32 -24.36
CA LEU A 11 18.56 12.75 -25.17
C LEU A 11 17.23 12.48 -24.45
N PRO A 12 16.22 13.34 -24.62
CA PRO A 12 14.87 13.15 -24.08
C PRO A 12 14.09 12.11 -24.91
N LEU A 13 14.58 10.86 -24.90
CA LEU A 13 13.96 9.72 -25.60
C LEU A 13 13.20 8.84 -24.58
N PRO A 14 12.21 8.05 -25.04
CA PRO A 14 11.62 6.99 -24.24
C PRO A 14 12.68 5.99 -23.76
N ASP A 15 12.48 5.41 -22.58
CA ASP A 15 13.48 4.55 -21.91
C ASP A 15 13.91 3.33 -22.76
N ASP A 16 12.99 2.74 -23.53
CA ASP A 16 13.28 1.66 -24.46
C ASP A 16 14.28 2.05 -25.53
N LYS A 17 14.14 3.26 -26.09
CA LYS A 17 15.05 3.78 -27.13
C LYS A 17 16.40 4.20 -26.54
N LYS A 18 16.42 4.75 -25.31
CA LYS A 18 17.68 5.07 -24.61
C LYS A 18 18.53 3.83 -24.39
N VAL A 19 17.92 2.76 -23.88
CA VAL A 19 18.62 1.49 -23.61
C VAL A 19 19.11 0.88 -24.91
N LEU A 20 18.32 0.91 -25.98
CA LEU A 20 18.74 0.42 -27.29
C LEU A 20 19.94 1.22 -27.82
N MET A 21 19.94 2.53 -27.71
CA MET A 21 21.10 3.39 -28.09
C MET A 21 22.33 3.14 -27.21
N LEU A 22 22.16 2.67 -25.99
CA LEU A 22 23.27 2.34 -25.10
C LEU A 22 23.95 1.02 -25.51
N VAL A 23 23.16 0.02 -25.92
CA VAL A 23 23.63 -1.37 -26.12
C VAL A 23 23.97 -1.67 -27.58
N PHE A 24 23.19 -1.17 -28.54
CA PHE A 24 23.32 -1.54 -29.95
C PHE A 24 24.60 -1.00 -30.64
N PRO A 25 25.00 0.27 -30.47
CA PRO A 25 26.23 0.79 -31.08
C PRO A 25 27.50 0.10 -30.59
N PRO A 26 27.70 -0.21 -29.30
CA PRO A 26 28.84 -1.02 -28.85
C PRO A 26 28.87 -2.42 -29.48
N ALA A 27 27.69 -3.07 -29.61
CA ALA A 27 27.59 -4.39 -30.21
C ALA A 27 28.00 -4.38 -31.69
N LEU A 28 27.54 -3.42 -32.45
CA LEU A 28 28.03 -3.24 -33.85
C LEU A 28 29.51 -2.91 -33.89
N GLY A 29 29.96 -2.07 -32.95
CA GLY A 29 31.38 -1.70 -32.86
C GLY A 29 32.30 -2.91 -32.62
N THR A 30 31.89 -3.89 -31.81
CA THR A 30 32.63 -5.11 -31.57
C THR A 30 32.71 -5.98 -32.82
N LEU A 31 31.64 -6.08 -33.61
CA LEU A 31 31.66 -6.82 -34.89
C LEU A 31 32.56 -6.13 -35.91
N VAL A 32 32.48 -4.83 -36.08
CA VAL A 32 33.33 -4.05 -36.97
C VAL A 32 34.82 -4.18 -36.57
N TYR A 33 35.11 -4.05 -35.27
CA TYR A 33 36.45 -4.22 -34.74
C TYR A 33 36.99 -5.64 -35.03
N SER A 34 36.18 -6.69 -34.79
CA SER A 34 36.55 -8.06 -35.09
C SER A 34 36.83 -8.27 -36.58
N CYS A 35 36.05 -7.66 -37.47
CA CYS A 35 36.27 -7.71 -38.92
C CYS A 35 37.59 -7.07 -39.31
N ILE A 36 37.98 -5.93 -38.75
CA ILE A 36 39.23 -5.22 -39.06
C ILE A 36 40.47 -5.96 -38.52
N THR A 37 40.35 -6.61 -37.35
CA THR A 37 41.46 -7.28 -36.67
C THR A 37 41.68 -8.73 -37.14
N GLY A 38 40.94 -9.19 -38.14
CA GLY A 38 41.04 -10.58 -38.66
C GLY A 38 40.35 -11.63 -37.80
N GLY A 39 39.39 -11.17 -36.95
CA GLY A 39 38.55 -12.05 -36.15
C GLY A 39 39.11 -12.43 -34.77
N ASN A 40 38.29 -12.28 -33.74
CA ASN A 40 38.63 -12.74 -32.39
C ASN A 40 37.35 -13.25 -31.69
N SER A 41 37.43 -14.51 -31.26
CA SER A 41 36.29 -15.17 -30.59
C SER A 41 35.88 -14.50 -29.28
N ILE A 42 36.79 -13.85 -28.57
CA ILE A 42 36.50 -13.11 -27.31
C ILE A 42 35.67 -11.87 -27.61
N THR A 43 35.93 -11.18 -28.73
CA THR A 43 35.18 -9.98 -29.13
C THR A 43 33.71 -10.30 -29.38
N TYR A 44 33.41 -11.44 -30.02
CA TYR A 44 32.03 -11.88 -30.20
C TYR A 44 31.31 -12.18 -28.87
N LEU A 45 32.03 -12.79 -27.89
CA LEU A 45 31.47 -13.08 -26.57
C LEU A 45 31.05 -11.82 -25.79
N THR A 46 31.67 -10.67 -26.07
CA THR A 46 31.28 -9.39 -25.43
C THR A 46 29.80 -9.04 -25.70
N ASN A 47 29.23 -9.49 -26.81
CA ASN A 47 27.84 -9.24 -27.17
C ASN A 47 26.84 -9.98 -26.28
N TYR A 48 27.23 -11.10 -25.65
CA TYR A 48 26.42 -11.75 -24.62
C TYR A 48 26.33 -10.91 -23.36
N VAL A 49 27.42 -10.22 -23.00
CA VAL A 49 27.42 -9.30 -21.85
C VAL A 49 26.51 -8.11 -22.12
N LEU A 50 26.56 -7.54 -23.34
CA LEU A 50 25.68 -6.45 -23.73
C LEU A 50 24.20 -6.87 -23.74
N LEU A 51 23.92 -8.07 -24.22
CA LEU A 51 22.58 -8.65 -24.18
C LEU A 51 22.10 -8.86 -22.72
N ALA A 52 22.97 -9.35 -21.83
CA ALA A 52 22.68 -9.49 -20.41
C ALA A 52 22.44 -8.13 -19.74
N MET A 53 23.23 -7.11 -20.07
CA MET A 53 23.00 -5.75 -19.57
C MET A 53 21.63 -5.18 -20.00
N ALA A 54 21.20 -5.46 -21.24
CA ALA A 54 19.89 -5.04 -21.72
C ALA A 54 18.73 -5.62 -20.88
N THR A 55 18.89 -6.82 -20.32
CA THR A 55 17.86 -7.47 -19.49
C THR A 55 17.65 -6.78 -18.14
N SER A 56 18.67 -6.09 -17.61
CA SER A 56 18.62 -5.40 -16.31
C SER A 56 17.58 -4.27 -16.27
N TYR A 57 17.16 -3.79 -17.42
CA TYR A 57 16.14 -2.74 -17.52
C TYR A 57 14.70 -3.29 -17.52
N PHE A 58 14.51 -4.61 -17.56
CA PHE A 58 13.20 -5.27 -17.59
C PHE A 58 12.25 -4.79 -18.70
N ILE A 59 12.80 -4.30 -19.82
CA ILE A 59 12.05 -3.83 -20.98
C ILE A 59 12.09 -4.89 -22.08
N GLU A 60 10.96 -5.58 -22.29
CA GLU A 60 10.85 -6.68 -23.27
C GLU A 60 11.23 -6.24 -24.70
N SER A 61 10.78 -5.03 -25.10
CA SER A 61 11.02 -4.49 -26.44
C SER A 61 12.50 -4.35 -26.76
N VAL A 62 13.32 -3.96 -25.78
CA VAL A 62 14.75 -3.75 -25.97
C VAL A 62 15.46 -5.05 -26.38
N ILE A 63 15.09 -6.16 -25.74
CA ILE A 63 15.72 -7.46 -26.04
C ILE A 63 15.39 -7.91 -27.45
N ILE A 64 14.13 -7.76 -27.87
CA ILE A 64 13.72 -8.11 -29.24
C ILE A 64 14.45 -7.23 -30.26
N TRP A 65 14.42 -5.91 -30.08
CA TRP A 65 15.05 -4.95 -30.97
C TRP A 65 16.58 -5.01 -30.97
N PHE A 66 17.18 -5.63 -29.97
CA PHE A 66 18.61 -5.90 -29.94
C PHE A 66 18.94 -7.28 -30.51
N ALA A 67 18.34 -8.35 -29.96
CA ALA A 67 18.72 -9.74 -30.27
C ALA A 67 18.39 -10.14 -31.73
N VAL A 68 17.22 -9.72 -32.24
CA VAL A 68 16.79 -10.12 -33.58
C VAL A 68 17.67 -9.48 -34.67
N PRO A 69 17.87 -8.15 -34.74
CA PRO A 69 18.75 -7.57 -35.75
C PRO A 69 20.20 -8.02 -35.60
N PHE A 70 20.69 -8.16 -34.38
CA PHE A 70 22.08 -8.63 -34.16
C PHE A 70 22.27 -10.08 -34.60
N THR A 71 21.28 -10.96 -34.37
CA THR A 71 21.33 -12.34 -34.89
C THR A 71 21.33 -12.36 -36.42
N VAL A 72 20.48 -11.53 -37.07
CA VAL A 72 20.45 -11.44 -38.54
C VAL A 72 21.80 -10.96 -39.08
N ILE A 73 22.36 -9.90 -38.49
CA ILE A 73 23.69 -9.39 -38.83
C ILE A 73 24.77 -10.49 -38.65
N SER A 74 24.72 -11.22 -37.54
CA SER A 74 25.66 -12.33 -37.27
C SER A 74 25.53 -13.45 -38.30
N ILE A 75 24.34 -13.77 -38.79
CA ILE A 75 24.15 -14.76 -39.88
C ILE A 75 24.76 -14.26 -41.19
N VAL A 76 24.63 -12.95 -41.49
CA VAL A 76 25.28 -12.37 -42.67
C VAL A 76 26.81 -12.50 -42.55
N PHE A 77 27.38 -12.12 -41.40
CA PHE A 77 28.83 -12.27 -41.17
C PHE A 77 29.26 -13.74 -41.17
N MET A 78 28.43 -14.69 -40.71
CA MET A 78 28.70 -16.11 -40.79
C MET A 78 28.91 -16.59 -42.24
N ILE A 79 28.15 -16.01 -43.18
CA ILE A 79 28.22 -16.39 -44.61
C ILE A 79 29.38 -15.72 -45.32
N PHE A 80 29.59 -14.41 -45.09
CA PHE A 80 30.57 -13.62 -45.83
C PHE A 80 31.95 -13.54 -45.17
N SER A 81 32.03 -13.64 -43.85
CA SER A 81 33.29 -13.46 -43.10
C SER A 81 33.25 -14.24 -41.77
N PRO A 82 33.27 -15.59 -41.82
CA PRO A 82 33.13 -16.46 -40.66
C PRO A 82 34.22 -16.24 -39.59
N GLU A 83 35.41 -15.81 -40.01
CA GLU A 83 36.52 -15.43 -39.13
C GLU A 83 36.16 -14.30 -38.16
N THR A 84 35.25 -13.40 -38.52
CA THR A 84 34.78 -12.30 -37.66
C THR A 84 34.11 -12.84 -36.38
N ILE A 85 33.47 -14.00 -36.45
CA ILE A 85 32.72 -14.60 -35.33
C ILE A 85 33.61 -15.53 -34.49
N ALA A 86 34.50 -16.30 -35.14
CA ALA A 86 35.21 -17.38 -34.47
C ALA A 86 36.74 -17.21 -34.44
N GLY A 87 37.29 -16.24 -35.16
CA GLY A 87 38.71 -16.03 -35.31
C GLY A 87 39.30 -16.79 -36.54
N ASN A 88 40.58 -16.57 -36.82
CA ASN A 88 41.23 -17.07 -38.02
C ASN A 88 41.25 -18.61 -38.11
N ASP A 89 41.30 -19.30 -36.97
CA ASP A 89 41.27 -20.80 -36.91
C ASP A 89 39.82 -21.32 -36.72
N TYR A 90 38.87 -20.78 -37.47
CA TYR A 90 37.48 -21.16 -37.32
C TYR A 90 37.15 -22.55 -37.87
N SER A 91 36.21 -23.22 -37.18
CA SER A 91 35.48 -24.35 -37.75
C SER A 91 34.05 -23.95 -38.03
N TRP A 92 33.46 -24.40 -39.12
CA TRP A 92 32.04 -24.11 -39.44
C TRP A 92 31.10 -24.50 -38.31
N ALA A 93 31.35 -25.65 -37.66
CA ALA A 93 30.57 -26.06 -36.49
C ALA A 93 30.70 -25.06 -35.33
N GLY A 94 31.87 -24.48 -35.11
CA GLY A 94 32.13 -23.47 -34.08
C GLY A 94 31.44 -22.15 -34.37
N VAL A 95 31.39 -21.70 -35.63
CA VAL A 95 30.70 -20.49 -36.05
C VAL A 95 29.19 -20.62 -35.87
N VAL A 96 28.64 -21.73 -36.42
CA VAL A 96 27.19 -22.02 -36.33
C VAL A 96 26.74 -22.15 -34.88
N SER A 97 27.49 -22.86 -34.04
CA SER A 97 27.14 -23.02 -32.62
C SER A 97 27.11 -21.71 -31.85
N ARG A 98 27.99 -20.74 -32.13
CA ARG A 98 28.02 -19.44 -31.48
C ARG A 98 26.80 -18.58 -31.86
N VAL A 99 26.45 -18.53 -33.15
CA VAL A 99 25.27 -17.78 -33.61
C VAL A 99 24.00 -18.41 -33.05
N LEU A 100 23.89 -19.73 -33.06
CA LEU A 100 22.74 -20.45 -32.50
C LEU A 100 22.65 -20.26 -31.00
N LEU A 101 23.78 -20.35 -30.28
CA LEU A 101 23.82 -20.13 -28.84
C LEU A 101 23.38 -18.67 -28.47
N PHE A 102 23.81 -17.68 -29.26
CA PHE A 102 23.39 -16.29 -29.08
C PHE A 102 21.87 -16.15 -29.26
N ALA A 103 21.28 -16.73 -30.31
CA ALA A 103 19.84 -16.70 -30.55
C ALA A 103 19.08 -17.38 -29.42
N VAL A 104 19.50 -18.56 -28.96
CA VAL A 104 18.87 -19.27 -27.84
C VAL A 104 18.98 -18.46 -26.56
N THR A 105 20.15 -17.86 -26.28
CA THR A 105 20.33 -16.98 -25.12
C THR A 105 19.40 -15.77 -25.19
N GLY A 106 19.23 -15.16 -26.36
CA GLY A 106 18.28 -14.04 -26.59
C GLY A 106 16.85 -14.44 -26.25
N VAL A 107 16.40 -15.62 -26.68
CA VAL A 107 15.05 -16.13 -26.35
C VAL A 107 14.90 -16.38 -24.85
N LEU A 108 15.87 -17.00 -24.19
CA LEU A 108 15.82 -17.27 -22.76
C LEU A 108 15.79 -15.98 -21.95
N LEU A 109 16.61 -14.99 -22.31
CA LEU A 109 16.64 -13.69 -21.65
C LEU A 109 15.37 -12.89 -21.90
N TYR A 110 14.77 -12.97 -23.09
CA TYR A 110 13.44 -12.40 -23.35
C TYR A 110 12.38 -12.98 -22.41
N LEU A 111 12.32 -14.30 -22.28
CA LEU A 111 11.36 -14.97 -21.39
C LEU A 111 11.60 -14.59 -19.90
N ALA A 112 12.87 -14.51 -19.50
CA ALA A 112 13.24 -14.09 -18.15
C ALA A 112 12.82 -12.63 -17.88
N THR A 113 13.11 -11.73 -18.82
CA THR A 113 12.73 -10.30 -18.72
C THR A 113 11.22 -10.13 -18.67
N LYS A 114 10.48 -10.84 -19.51
CA LYS A 114 9.01 -10.81 -19.50
C LYS A 114 8.43 -11.24 -18.16
N ARG A 115 8.99 -12.31 -17.56
CA ARG A 115 8.59 -12.74 -16.21
C ARG A 115 8.97 -11.71 -15.15
N GLY A 116 10.18 -11.16 -15.23
CA GLY A 116 10.65 -10.09 -14.34
C GLY A 116 9.78 -8.83 -14.39
N ALA A 117 9.49 -8.35 -15.58
CA ALA A 117 8.60 -7.18 -15.78
C ALA A 117 7.19 -7.41 -15.19
N ASN A 118 6.64 -8.62 -15.34
CA ASN A 118 5.36 -8.98 -14.74
C ASN A 118 5.41 -9.02 -13.21
N VAL A 119 6.52 -9.49 -12.63
CA VAL A 119 6.72 -9.48 -11.17
C VAL A 119 6.81 -8.05 -10.66
N VAL A 120 7.62 -7.20 -11.28
CA VAL A 120 7.76 -5.78 -10.92
C VAL A 120 6.38 -5.10 -10.93
N LYS A 121 5.61 -5.27 -12.00
CA LYS A 121 4.26 -4.69 -12.12
C LYS A 121 3.27 -5.21 -11.06
N LYS A 122 3.37 -6.48 -10.67
CA LYS A 122 2.57 -7.03 -9.57
C LYS A 122 2.99 -6.45 -8.23
N THR A 123 4.29 -6.28 -8.00
CA THR A 123 4.84 -5.70 -6.77
C THR A 123 4.44 -4.24 -6.62
N GLU A 124 4.47 -3.44 -7.69
CA GLU A 124 3.98 -2.07 -7.68
C GLU A 124 2.50 -1.98 -7.29
N LYS A 125 1.66 -2.84 -7.88
CA LYS A 125 0.24 -2.90 -7.52
C LYS A 125 0.02 -3.31 -6.06
N ALA A 126 0.77 -4.30 -5.59
CA ALA A 126 0.70 -4.73 -4.19
C ALA A 126 1.15 -3.61 -3.23
N LEU A 127 2.19 -2.87 -3.58
CA LEU A 127 2.68 -1.74 -2.80
C LEU A 127 1.62 -0.62 -2.72
N GLU A 128 0.95 -0.32 -3.83
CA GLU A 128 -0.14 0.66 -3.84
C GLU A 128 -1.32 0.23 -2.97
N GLN A 129 -1.69 -1.06 -2.99
CA GLN A 129 -2.71 -1.61 -2.08
C GLN A 129 -2.31 -1.50 -0.61
N VAL A 130 -1.05 -1.79 -0.28
CA VAL A 130 -0.54 -1.63 1.08
C VAL A 130 -0.61 -0.17 1.51
N ARG A 131 -0.26 0.76 0.64
CA ARG A 131 -0.34 2.20 0.90
C ARG A 131 -1.78 2.67 1.15
N GLN A 132 -2.72 2.22 0.33
CA GLN A 132 -4.15 2.48 0.53
C GLN A 132 -4.66 1.90 1.85
N ASN A 133 -4.31 0.65 2.16
CA ASN A 133 -4.69 0.01 3.41
C ASN A 133 -4.13 0.75 4.63
N ALA A 134 -2.89 1.23 4.57
CA ALA A 134 -2.28 2.04 5.62
C ALA A 134 -3.02 3.38 5.82
N SER A 135 -3.45 4.03 4.73
CA SER A 135 -4.25 5.25 4.80
C SER A 135 -5.60 5.01 5.47
N VAL A 136 -6.31 3.95 5.08
CA VAL A 136 -7.59 3.55 5.69
C VAL A 136 -7.42 3.19 7.17
N ALA A 137 -6.35 2.48 7.53
CA ALA A 137 -6.06 2.14 8.93
C ALA A 137 -5.84 3.40 9.80
N ASN A 138 -5.15 4.41 9.26
CA ASN A 138 -4.97 5.69 9.95
C ASN A 138 -6.30 6.43 10.14
N GLU A 139 -7.15 6.47 9.12
CA GLU A 139 -8.48 7.08 9.20
C GLU A 139 -9.37 6.36 10.24
N ILE A 140 -9.37 5.03 10.24
CA ILE A 140 -10.09 4.23 11.25
C ILE A 140 -9.57 4.54 12.66
N SER A 141 -8.25 4.65 12.84
CA SER A 141 -7.64 4.97 14.13
C SER A 141 -8.06 6.35 14.64
N GLU A 142 -8.12 7.37 13.77
CA GLU A 142 -8.57 8.71 14.12
C GLU A 142 -10.05 8.74 14.48
N ASN A 143 -10.90 8.08 13.69
CA ASN A 143 -12.33 7.93 13.97
C ASN A 143 -12.58 7.19 15.28
N LEU A 144 -11.82 6.14 15.56
CA LEU A 144 -11.90 5.39 16.82
C LEU A 144 -11.53 6.27 18.01
N ASN A 145 -10.45 7.04 17.91
CA ASN A 145 -10.05 7.98 18.96
C ASN A 145 -11.13 9.03 19.24
N THR A 146 -11.71 9.59 18.19
CA THR A 146 -12.82 10.54 18.29
C THR A 146 -14.04 9.90 18.96
N THR A 147 -14.37 8.66 18.62
CA THR A 147 -15.49 7.91 19.21
C THR A 147 -15.24 7.61 20.68
N ILE A 148 -14.02 7.24 21.04
CA ILE A 148 -13.61 7.01 22.44
C ILE A 148 -13.78 8.31 23.25
N GLN A 149 -13.31 9.45 22.73
CA GLN A 149 -13.46 10.75 23.42
C GLN A 149 -14.93 11.12 23.62
N LYS A 150 -15.79 10.94 22.62
CA LYS A 150 -17.24 11.17 22.76
C LYS A 150 -17.86 10.25 23.80
N SER A 151 -17.49 8.96 23.80
CA SER A 151 -17.98 7.99 24.77
C SER A 151 -17.56 8.34 26.20
N MET A 152 -16.31 8.76 26.40
CA MET A 152 -15.83 9.25 27.70
C MET A 152 -16.61 10.47 28.19
N SER A 153 -16.87 11.43 27.31
CA SER A 153 -17.69 12.60 27.64
C SER A 153 -19.12 12.21 28.04
N SER A 154 -19.73 11.26 27.31
CA SER A 154 -21.07 10.75 27.64
C SER A 154 -21.10 10.01 28.99
N ILE A 155 -20.09 9.24 29.31
CA ILE A 155 -19.94 8.57 30.60
C ILE A 155 -19.82 9.59 31.73
N HIS A 156 -19.07 10.67 31.51
CA HIS A 156 -18.93 11.75 32.49
C HIS A 156 -20.26 12.44 32.78
N GLN A 157 -21.02 12.80 31.73
CA GLN A 157 -22.35 13.36 31.85
C GLN A 157 -23.34 12.42 32.56
N LEU A 158 -23.24 11.11 32.28
CA LEU A 158 -24.09 10.13 32.96
C LEU A 158 -23.75 10.02 34.45
N ALA A 159 -22.48 10.10 34.81
CA ALA A 159 -22.03 10.10 36.20
C ALA A 159 -22.52 11.35 36.96
N GLU A 160 -22.44 12.53 36.34
CA GLU A 160 -22.97 13.77 36.88
C GLU A 160 -24.51 13.72 37.06
N GLY A 161 -25.23 13.25 36.03
CA GLY A 161 -26.69 13.05 36.10
C GLY A 161 -27.10 12.07 37.19
N SER A 162 -26.36 10.96 37.33
CA SER A 162 -26.61 9.99 38.40
C SER A 162 -26.38 10.57 39.79
N SER A 163 -25.38 11.42 39.96
CA SER A 163 -25.15 12.17 41.22
C SER A 163 -26.29 13.14 41.54
N SER A 164 -26.81 13.86 40.53
CA SER A 164 -27.95 14.73 40.70
C SER A 164 -29.20 13.99 41.13
N VAL A 165 -29.54 12.90 40.44
CA VAL A 165 -30.70 12.03 40.80
C VAL A 165 -30.58 11.50 42.22
N ARG A 166 -29.37 11.12 42.64
CA ARG A 166 -29.14 10.67 44.03
C ARG A 166 -29.42 11.78 45.06
N THR A 167 -29.00 13.00 44.76
CA THR A 167 -29.25 14.17 45.62
C THR A 167 -30.75 14.48 45.71
N GLU A 168 -31.43 14.48 44.57
CA GLU A 168 -32.90 14.73 44.52
C GLU A 168 -33.68 13.62 45.26
N ALA A 169 -33.27 12.38 45.13
CA ALA A 169 -33.88 11.26 45.85
C ALA A 169 -33.71 11.42 47.37
N THR A 170 -32.56 11.90 47.83
CA THR A 170 -32.32 12.18 49.25
C THR A 170 -33.20 13.33 49.76
N GLN A 171 -33.32 14.40 48.98
CA GLN A 171 -34.23 15.53 49.33
C GLN A 171 -35.69 15.10 49.37
N MET A 172 -36.13 14.27 48.40
CA MET A 172 -37.49 13.74 48.39
C MET A 172 -37.77 12.89 49.62
N GLY A 173 -36.79 12.05 50.05
CA GLY A 173 -36.90 11.31 51.31
C GLY A 173 -37.15 12.22 52.51
N GLN A 174 -36.48 13.36 52.58
CA GLN A 174 -36.66 14.36 53.64
C GLN A 174 -38.07 15.00 53.61
N VAL A 175 -38.53 15.37 52.42
CA VAL A 175 -39.89 15.92 52.24
C VAL A 175 -40.97 14.91 52.64
N VAL A 176 -40.80 13.64 52.34
CA VAL A 176 -41.73 12.58 52.76
C VAL A 176 -41.73 12.45 54.27
N GLU A 177 -40.61 12.50 54.95
CA GLU A 177 -40.51 12.46 56.42
C GLU A 177 -41.19 13.65 57.08
N ASP A 178 -40.97 14.87 56.57
CA ASP A 178 -41.58 16.08 57.08
C ASP A 178 -43.10 16.09 56.85
N THR A 179 -43.56 15.56 55.71
CA THR A 179 -44.97 15.36 55.40
C THR A 179 -45.65 14.42 56.41
N ALA A 180 -44.95 13.31 56.68
CA ALA A 180 -45.45 12.31 57.68
C ALA A 180 -45.57 12.92 59.06
N LYS A 181 -44.62 13.73 59.57
CA LYS A 181 -44.66 14.45 60.83
C LYS A 181 -45.81 15.47 60.86
N SER A 182 -45.99 16.21 59.77
CA SER A 182 -47.12 17.14 59.65
C SER A 182 -48.45 16.43 59.72
N THR A 183 -48.57 15.29 59.05
CA THR A 183 -49.83 14.48 59.09
C THR A 183 -50.15 14.02 60.48
N VAL A 184 -49.17 13.55 61.24
CA VAL A 184 -49.37 13.18 62.67
C VAL A 184 -49.83 14.35 63.46
N THR A 185 -49.24 15.56 63.32
CA THR A 185 -49.61 16.78 64.02
C THR A 185 -51.05 17.18 63.68
N VAL A 186 -51.47 17.07 62.42
CA VAL A 186 -52.87 17.36 62.00
C VAL A 186 -53.86 16.36 62.65
N MET A 187 -53.51 15.07 62.69
CA MET A 187 -54.31 14.05 63.36
C MET A 187 -54.50 14.36 64.86
N ASP A 188 -53.44 14.74 65.54
CA ASP A 188 -53.51 15.13 66.94
C ASP A 188 -54.49 16.37 67.19
N LYS A 189 -54.38 17.34 66.31
CA LYS A 189 -55.28 18.52 66.34
C LYS A 189 -56.74 18.14 66.05
N ILE A 190 -56.96 17.22 65.09
CA ILE A 190 -58.33 16.73 64.82
C ILE A 190 -58.88 15.97 66.00
N ASN A 191 -58.08 15.10 66.64
CA ASN A 191 -58.50 14.39 67.85
C ASN A 191 -58.86 15.38 68.98
N ALA A 192 -58.00 16.38 69.24
CA ALA A 192 -58.30 17.42 70.28
C ALA A 192 -59.58 18.25 69.98
N ALA A 193 -59.78 18.59 68.70
CA ALA A 193 -61.00 19.28 68.27
C ALA A 193 -62.24 18.39 68.43
N THR A 194 -62.15 17.10 68.11
CA THR A 194 -63.25 16.15 68.28
C THR A 194 -63.63 15.96 69.76
N VAL A 195 -62.65 15.89 70.66
CA VAL A 195 -62.88 15.80 72.10
C VAL A 195 -63.54 17.09 72.57
N SER A 196 -63.06 18.27 72.19
CA SER A 196 -63.62 19.54 72.56
C SER A 196 -65.08 19.74 72.06
N TYR A 197 -65.33 19.31 70.79
CA TYR A 197 -66.68 19.35 70.22
C TYR A 197 -67.66 18.39 71.00
N THR A 198 -67.25 17.22 71.36
CA THR A 198 -68.03 16.24 72.12
C THR A 198 -68.35 16.81 73.50
N HIS A 199 -67.36 17.45 74.15
CA HIS A 199 -67.57 18.06 75.47
C HIS A 199 -68.53 19.24 75.40
N LEU A 200 -68.44 20.08 74.40
CA LEU A 200 -69.37 21.20 74.19
C LEU A 200 -70.81 20.70 73.97
N ARG A 201 -70.95 19.67 73.11
CA ARG A 201 -72.29 19.11 72.85
C ARG A 201 -72.90 18.46 74.09
N ALA A 202 -72.10 17.74 74.94
CA ALA A 202 -72.58 17.21 76.20
C ALA A 202 -73.01 18.28 77.17
N HIS A 203 -72.27 19.39 77.21
CA HIS A 203 -72.66 20.58 78.08
C HIS A 203 -73.89 21.31 77.58
N GLU A 204 -74.11 21.43 76.27
CA GLU A 204 -75.35 22.00 75.72
C GLU A 204 -76.58 21.12 76.03
N THR A 205 -76.40 19.79 75.88
CA THR A 205 -77.49 18.86 76.15
C THR A 205 -77.84 18.82 77.62
N GLY A 206 -76.87 18.93 78.56
CA GLY A 206 -77.12 19.00 80.00
C GLY A 206 -77.72 20.35 80.49
N ARG A 207 -77.66 21.40 79.70
CA ARG A 207 -78.21 22.70 80.04
C ARG A 207 -79.66 22.91 79.53
N ASN A 208 -80.10 22.08 78.56
CA ASN A 208 -81.42 22.07 77.95
C ASN A 208 -82.39 21.03 78.57
N LEU A 209 -81.97 20.28 79.59
CA LEU A 209 -82.79 19.47 80.50
C LEU A 209 -83.02 20.17 81.82
#